data_30b7c1b32275b8f4349a3136359cb572
#
_entry.id   30b7c1b32275b8f4349a3136359cb572
#
_cell.length_a   1.000
_cell.length_b   1.000
_cell.length_c   1.000
_cell.angle_alpha   90.00
_cell.angle_beta   90.00
_cell.angle_gamma   90.00
#
_symmetry.space_group_name_H-M   'P 1'
#
loop_
_entity.id
_entity.type
_entity.pdbx_description
1 polymer ?
#
loop_
_entity_poly.entity_id
_entity_poly.type
_entity_poly.pdbx_seq_one_letter_code
_entity_poly.pdbx_strand_id
1 'polypeptide(L)'
;MNIAAKSPAKNDAVRPDVQRMHNIFEAQKAAYRANPMPSAQERIERLTRLRRVLVKYQNEFSQAICTDFSNRSIEETKIGEVMTCLDSIDYSIKNISKWMKPSKRSMNLLHQPTKGWVAYQPLGVVGIMSPWNYPLLLAISPLICALSSGNHAMLKISSASAQFGALLEKVLGEIFPENLVAVVNGGGVISDKFCRLPFNFLVFTGSSAIGKTVMAAAAENLTPVLLELGGKSPALIHPSFPIAEAAERLAFGKLWNAGQTCVAPDYVLVPRGKTAEFVGHMRKYMSQLYPSLLNNPDFTSIVNDKQYSRLQRYLNDAREKGAKVVEVNPADENFSNSHKIPPTLITNIT
;
A
#
# COMPACT_ATOMS: atom_id res chain seq x y z
N MET A 1 -15.88 -2.05 -37.12
CA MET A 1 -14.55 -2.02 -36.48
C MET A 1 -14.25 -3.43 -35.98
N ASN A 2 -13.41 -4.17 -36.71
CA ASN A 2 -13.02 -5.53 -36.34
C ASN A 2 -11.95 -5.47 -35.25
N ILE A 3 -12.33 -5.78 -34.03
CA ILE A 3 -11.37 -6.05 -32.94
C ILE A 3 -10.91 -7.50 -33.15
N ALA A 4 -9.76 -7.68 -33.79
CA ALA A 4 -9.15 -8.99 -33.93
C ALA A 4 -8.79 -9.50 -32.54
N ALA A 5 -9.46 -10.55 -32.07
CA ALA A 5 -9.08 -11.30 -30.88
C ALA A 5 -7.69 -11.90 -31.14
N LYS A 6 -6.70 -11.50 -30.35
CA LYS A 6 -5.39 -12.15 -30.33
C LYS A 6 -5.58 -13.60 -29.89
N SER A 7 -5.32 -14.53 -30.79
CA SER A 7 -5.28 -15.96 -30.52
C SER A 7 -4.35 -16.28 -29.34
N PRO A 8 -4.75 -17.16 -28.39
CA PRO A 8 -3.85 -17.55 -27.30
C PRO A 8 -2.64 -18.29 -27.87
N ALA A 9 -1.44 -17.90 -27.43
CA ALA A 9 -0.19 -18.56 -27.79
C ALA A 9 -0.26 -20.04 -27.35
N LYS A 10 -0.06 -20.95 -28.28
CA LYS A 10 0.10 -22.39 -28.06
C LYS A 10 1.37 -22.61 -27.24
N ASN A 11 1.29 -23.40 -26.17
CA ASN A 11 2.30 -23.92 -25.24
C ASN A 11 2.47 -23.13 -23.90
N ASP A 12 1.39 -22.97 -23.16
CA ASP A 12 1.51 -22.83 -21.71
C ASP A 12 1.09 -24.14 -21.05
N ALA A 13 2.04 -25.03 -20.80
CA ALA A 13 1.86 -26.02 -19.74
C ALA A 13 1.51 -25.21 -18.49
N VAL A 14 0.32 -25.46 -17.91
CA VAL A 14 -0.22 -24.63 -16.81
C VAL A 14 0.79 -24.70 -15.66
N ARG A 15 1.46 -23.60 -15.37
CA ARG A 15 2.44 -23.51 -14.30
C ARG A 15 1.77 -23.93 -12.98
N PRO A 16 2.39 -24.78 -12.15
CA PRO A 16 1.77 -25.27 -10.91
C PRO A 16 1.29 -24.16 -9.97
N ASP A 17 2.02 -23.04 -9.90
CA ASP A 17 1.67 -21.88 -9.09
C ASP A 17 0.43 -21.12 -9.61
N VAL A 18 0.26 -21.04 -10.94
CA VAL A 18 -0.94 -20.47 -11.57
C VAL A 18 -2.14 -21.40 -11.32
N GLN A 19 -1.96 -22.72 -11.47
CA GLN A 19 -3.03 -23.69 -11.20
C GLN A 19 -3.46 -23.66 -9.73
N ARG A 20 -2.50 -23.61 -8.79
CA ARG A 20 -2.80 -23.44 -7.36
C ARG A 20 -3.65 -22.18 -7.11
N MET A 21 -3.26 -21.05 -7.69
CA MET A 21 -4.00 -19.80 -7.58
C MET A 21 -5.45 -19.93 -8.06
N HIS A 22 -5.69 -20.55 -9.21
CA HIS A 22 -7.04 -20.82 -9.72
C HIS A 22 -7.84 -21.74 -8.79
N ASN A 23 -7.22 -22.81 -8.27
CA ASN A 23 -7.88 -23.76 -7.36
C ASN A 23 -8.33 -23.07 -6.06
N ILE A 24 -7.47 -22.21 -5.50
CA ILE A 24 -7.80 -21.38 -4.32
C ILE A 24 -8.98 -20.46 -4.64
N PHE A 25 -8.96 -19.78 -5.77
CA PHE A 25 -10.03 -18.87 -6.16
C PHE A 25 -11.38 -19.59 -6.27
N GLU A 26 -11.44 -20.76 -6.92
CA GLU A 26 -12.67 -21.54 -7.03
C GLU A 26 -13.13 -22.09 -5.66
N ALA A 27 -12.21 -22.49 -4.79
CA ALA A 27 -12.52 -22.87 -3.43
C ALA A 27 -13.10 -21.70 -2.60
N GLN A 28 -12.58 -20.48 -2.77
CA GLN A 28 -13.14 -19.28 -2.12
C GLN A 28 -14.55 -18.95 -2.64
N LYS A 29 -14.78 -19.05 -3.94
CA LYS A 29 -16.14 -18.88 -4.52
C LYS A 29 -17.15 -19.89 -3.97
N ALA A 30 -16.75 -21.16 -3.89
CA ALA A 30 -17.60 -22.21 -3.33
C ALA A 30 -17.90 -21.96 -1.85
N ALA A 31 -16.89 -21.63 -1.04
CA ALA A 31 -17.06 -21.34 0.38
C ALA A 31 -17.91 -20.08 0.63
N TYR A 32 -17.75 -19.02 -0.18
CA TYR A 32 -18.61 -17.84 -0.12
C TYR A 32 -20.08 -18.19 -0.43
N ARG A 33 -20.34 -18.98 -1.46
CA ARG A 33 -21.71 -19.40 -1.81
C ARG A 33 -22.39 -20.22 -0.71
N ALA A 34 -21.59 -21.00 0.05
CA ALA A 34 -22.10 -21.79 1.17
C ALA A 34 -22.49 -20.92 2.39
N ASN A 35 -21.82 -19.78 2.62
CA ASN A 35 -22.15 -18.82 3.68
C ASN A 35 -21.96 -17.37 3.17
N PRO A 36 -22.90 -16.84 2.35
CA PRO A 36 -22.73 -15.52 1.71
C PRO A 36 -22.95 -14.34 2.66
N MET A 37 -23.50 -14.58 3.86
CA MET A 37 -23.83 -13.53 4.82
C MET A 37 -23.41 -13.90 6.23
N PRO A 38 -22.09 -13.99 6.52
CA PRO A 38 -21.63 -14.31 7.86
C PRO A 38 -22.13 -13.29 8.87
N SER A 39 -22.45 -13.77 10.08
CA SER A 39 -22.94 -12.95 11.18
C SER A 39 -21.91 -11.91 11.65
N ALA A 40 -22.37 -10.90 12.41
CA ALA A 40 -21.47 -9.92 13.03
C ALA A 40 -20.43 -10.60 13.93
N GLN A 41 -20.86 -11.63 14.68
CA GLN A 41 -19.97 -12.39 15.58
C GLN A 41 -18.85 -13.09 14.80
N GLU A 42 -19.17 -13.79 13.70
CA GLU A 42 -18.15 -14.45 12.85
C GLU A 42 -17.14 -13.45 12.28
N ARG A 43 -17.60 -12.26 11.84
CA ARG A 43 -16.72 -11.20 11.31
C ARG A 43 -15.80 -10.64 12.41
N ILE A 44 -16.32 -10.42 13.61
CA ILE A 44 -15.56 -9.98 14.79
C ILE A 44 -14.52 -11.03 15.19
N GLU A 45 -14.86 -12.30 15.18
CA GLU A 45 -13.93 -13.39 15.49
C GLU A 45 -12.77 -13.47 14.48
N ARG A 46 -13.06 -13.31 13.17
CA ARG A 46 -12.04 -13.26 12.13
C ARG A 46 -11.05 -12.11 12.38
N LEU A 47 -11.55 -10.91 12.68
CA LEU A 47 -10.71 -9.74 12.99
C LEU A 47 -9.93 -9.92 14.30
N THR A 48 -10.54 -10.53 15.31
CA THR A 48 -9.87 -10.80 16.60
C THR A 48 -8.69 -11.78 16.42
N ARG A 49 -8.85 -12.82 15.57
CA ARG A 49 -7.75 -13.73 15.22
C ARG A 49 -6.64 -12.96 14.48
N LEU A 50 -6.99 -12.12 13.49
CA LEU A 50 -6.04 -11.30 12.76
C LEU A 50 -5.27 -10.37 13.70
N ARG A 51 -5.96 -9.66 14.61
CA ARG A 51 -5.34 -8.81 15.61
C ARG A 51 -4.29 -9.54 16.45
N ARG A 52 -4.65 -10.73 16.94
CA ARG A 52 -3.78 -11.54 17.80
C ARG A 52 -2.47 -11.93 17.09
N VAL A 53 -2.53 -12.34 15.84
CA VAL A 53 -1.31 -12.73 15.10
C VAL A 53 -0.47 -11.52 14.70
N LEU A 54 -1.06 -10.37 14.40
CA LEU A 54 -0.30 -9.14 14.15
C LEU A 54 0.50 -8.72 15.39
N VAL A 55 -0.09 -8.78 16.58
CA VAL A 55 0.63 -8.52 17.83
C VAL A 55 1.71 -9.56 18.08
N LYS A 56 1.41 -10.85 17.88
CA LYS A 56 2.35 -11.96 18.10
C LYS A 56 3.58 -11.85 17.19
N TYR A 57 3.41 -11.53 15.91
CA TYR A 57 4.46 -11.55 14.88
C TYR A 57 4.98 -10.16 14.50
N GLN A 58 4.73 -9.11 15.29
CA GLN A 58 5.11 -7.74 14.95
C GLN A 58 6.61 -7.54 14.72
N ASN A 59 7.45 -8.23 15.49
CA ASN A 59 8.91 -8.15 15.36
C ASN A 59 9.38 -8.87 14.10
N GLU A 60 8.86 -10.06 13.84
CA GLU A 60 9.21 -10.86 12.66
C GLU A 60 8.77 -10.15 11.37
N PHE A 61 7.58 -9.54 11.34
CA PHE A 61 7.14 -8.71 10.22
C PHE A 61 8.07 -7.52 10.00
N SER A 62 8.42 -6.80 11.07
CA SER A 62 9.32 -5.66 10.97
C SER A 62 10.71 -6.08 10.46
N GLN A 63 11.22 -7.21 10.92
CA GLN A 63 12.50 -7.75 10.46
C GLN A 63 12.46 -8.22 9.00
N ALA A 64 11.39 -8.89 8.58
CA ALA A 64 11.22 -9.33 7.20
C ALA A 64 11.17 -8.12 6.25
N ILE A 65 10.44 -7.07 6.60
CA ILE A 65 10.36 -5.83 5.83
C ILE A 65 11.73 -5.11 5.82
N CYS A 66 12.44 -5.05 6.95
CA CYS A 66 13.78 -4.50 7.01
C CYS A 66 14.72 -5.23 6.05
N THR A 67 14.65 -6.56 5.99
CA THR A 67 15.44 -7.39 5.07
C THR A 67 15.09 -7.12 3.60
N ASP A 68 13.80 -7.01 3.24
CA ASP A 68 13.35 -6.71 1.88
C ASP A 68 13.85 -5.34 1.39
N PHE A 69 14.05 -4.37 2.30
CA PHE A 69 14.62 -3.04 1.99
C PHE A 69 16.16 -3.00 2.08
N SER A 70 16.82 -4.08 2.48
CA SER A 70 18.22 -4.12 2.90
C SER A 70 18.54 -3.26 4.14
N ASN A 71 17.69 -2.35 4.52
CA ASN A 71 17.58 -1.63 5.79
C ASN A 71 16.31 -0.78 5.79
N ARG A 72 15.45 -0.99 6.78
CA ARG A 72 14.32 -0.11 7.10
C ARG A 72 14.15 -0.07 8.61
N SER A 73 13.83 1.10 9.15
CA SER A 73 13.59 1.26 10.58
C SER A 73 12.50 0.30 11.07
N ILE A 74 12.85 -0.47 12.11
CA ILE A 74 11.93 -1.37 12.80
C ILE A 74 10.80 -0.57 13.45
N GLU A 75 11.14 0.57 14.06
CA GLU A 75 10.16 1.41 14.75
C GLU A 75 9.22 2.12 13.77
N GLU A 76 9.71 2.58 12.61
CA GLU A 76 8.83 3.10 11.55
C GLU A 76 7.82 2.03 11.09
N THR A 77 8.23 0.78 10.96
CA THR A 77 7.33 -0.32 10.59
C THR A 77 6.30 -0.59 11.68
N LYS A 78 6.70 -0.63 12.96
CA LYS A 78 5.77 -0.82 14.07
C LYS A 78 4.73 0.29 14.17
N ILE A 79 5.17 1.55 14.09
CA ILE A 79 4.27 2.71 14.21
C ILE A 79 3.42 2.87 12.94
N GLY A 80 4.06 2.89 11.76
CA GLY A 80 3.39 3.22 10.50
C GLY A 80 2.55 2.09 9.93
N GLU A 81 2.83 0.83 10.28
CA GLU A 81 2.12 -0.31 9.71
C GLU A 81 1.40 -1.14 10.76
N VAL A 82 2.10 -1.66 11.78
CA VAL A 82 1.48 -2.57 12.77
C VAL A 82 0.42 -1.84 13.59
N MET A 83 0.78 -0.73 14.22
CA MET A 83 -0.13 0.05 15.07
C MET A 83 -1.35 0.54 14.28
N THR A 84 -1.14 1.04 13.08
CA THR A 84 -2.22 1.50 12.20
C THR A 84 -3.19 0.38 11.83
N CYS A 85 -2.69 -0.84 11.57
CA CYS A 85 -3.54 -2.01 11.35
C CYS A 85 -4.34 -2.39 12.59
N LEU A 86 -3.70 -2.37 13.78
CA LEU A 86 -4.37 -2.70 15.05
C LEU A 86 -5.51 -1.72 15.35
N ASP A 87 -5.27 -0.42 15.18
CA ASP A 87 -6.30 0.62 15.37
C ASP A 87 -7.48 0.41 14.39
N SER A 88 -7.19 0.08 13.13
CA SER A 88 -8.20 -0.19 12.11
C SER A 88 -9.03 -1.43 12.45
N ILE A 89 -8.41 -2.48 13.01
CA ILE A 89 -9.12 -3.68 13.48
C ILE A 89 -10.02 -3.34 14.65
N ASP A 90 -9.51 -2.64 15.67
CA ASP A 90 -10.25 -2.28 16.88
C ASP A 90 -11.44 -1.37 16.55
N TYR A 91 -11.26 -0.42 15.62
CA TYR A 91 -12.34 0.41 15.10
C TYR A 91 -13.40 -0.43 14.39
N SER A 92 -12.99 -1.37 13.53
CA SER A 92 -13.91 -2.23 12.79
C SER A 92 -14.72 -3.14 13.71
N ILE A 93 -14.08 -3.79 14.68
CA ILE A 93 -14.75 -4.64 15.68
C ILE A 93 -15.86 -3.88 16.41
N LYS A 94 -15.59 -2.64 16.81
CA LYS A 94 -16.58 -1.79 17.51
C LYS A 94 -17.78 -1.40 16.63
N ASN A 95 -17.62 -1.36 15.31
CA ASN A 95 -18.62 -0.80 14.40
C ASN A 95 -19.36 -1.83 13.53
N ILE A 96 -18.86 -3.06 13.35
CA ILE A 96 -19.46 -4.09 12.48
C ILE A 96 -20.97 -4.24 12.74
N SER A 97 -21.39 -4.43 13.98
CA SER A 97 -22.80 -4.61 14.32
C SER A 97 -23.68 -3.40 13.96
N LYS A 98 -23.09 -2.19 13.96
CA LYS A 98 -23.78 -0.96 13.52
C LYS A 98 -23.87 -0.91 12.01
N TRP A 99 -22.77 -1.22 11.30
CA TRP A 99 -22.72 -1.17 9.83
C TRP A 99 -23.63 -2.19 9.16
N MET A 100 -23.88 -3.34 9.80
CA MET A 100 -24.76 -4.38 9.29
C MET A 100 -26.25 -4.06 9.45
N LYS A 101 -26.62 -3.03 10.22
CA LYS A 101 -28.03 -2.64 10.40
C LYS A 101 -28.59 -2.04 9.12
N PRO A 102 -29.79 -2.48 8.66
CA PRO A 102 -30.47 -1.85 7.54
C PRO A 102 -30.73 -0.37 7.80
N SER A 103 -30.44 0.47 6.82
CA SER A 103 -30.68 1.91 6.86
C SER A 103 -32.02 2.25 6.21
N LYS A 104 -32.97 2.74 7.00
CA LYS A 104 -34.30 3.16 6.51
C LYS A 104 -34.17 4.26 5.46
N ARG A 105 -35.05 4.25 4.46
CA ARG A 105 -35.19 5.27 3.42
C ARG A 105 -36.59 5.83 3.40
N SER A 106 -36.69 7.12 3.13
CA SER A 106 -38.00 7.76 2.92
C SER A 106 -38.62 7.30 1.60
N MET A 107 -39.90 6.96 1.64
CA MET A 107 -40.69 6.64 0.46
C MET A 107 -41.56 7.85 0.10
N ASN A 108 -41.71 8.14 -1.19
CA ASN A 108 -42.55 9.23 -1.62
C ASN A 108 -44.06 8.91 -1.34
N LEU A 109 -44.91 9.92 -1.38
CA LEU A 109 -46.31 9.81 -1.01
C LEU A 109 -47.05 8.74 -1.84
N LEU A 110 -46.70 8.58 -3.12
CA LEU A 110 -47.34 7.62 -4.01
C LEU A 110 -47.04 6.14 -3.65
N HIS A 111 -46.00 5.91 -2.89
CA HIS A 111 -45.60 4.57 -2.45
C HIS A 111 -45.98 4.28 -0.99
N GLN A 112 -46.73 5.16 -0.32
CA GLN A 112 -47.22 4.89 1.02
C GLN A 112 -48.31 3.81 0.97
N PRO A 113 -48.37 2.88 1.94
CA PRO A 113 -47.60 2.78 3.20
C PRO A 113 -46.33 1.90 3.11
N THR A 114 -45.69 1.76 1.94
CA THR A 114 -44.50 0.94 1.73
C THR A 114 -43.34 1.41 2.60
N LYS A 115 -42.55 0.47 3.13
CA LYS A 115 -41.35 0.74 3.89
C LYS A 115 -40.11 0.36 3.05
N GLY A 116 -39.15 1.28 2.92
CA GLY A 116 -37.89 1.06 2.20
C GLY A 116 -36.67 1.05 3.12
N TRP A 117 -35.68 0.26 2.80
CA TRP A 117 -34.37 0.27 3.45
C TRP A 117 -33.26 -0.16 2.51
N VAL A 118 -32.03 0.21 2.87
CA VAL A 118 -30.78 -0.26 2.23
C VAL A 118 -30.09 -1.21 3.20
N ALA A 119 -29.79 -2.42 2.76
CA ALA A 119 -28.96 -3.38 3.49
C ALA A 119 -27.65 -3.61 2.71
N TYR A 120 -26.52 -3.51 3.40
CA TYR A 120 -25.20 -3.81 2.82
C TYR A 120 -24.92 -5.30 2.91
N GLN A 121 -24.49 -5.88 1.79
CA GLN A 121 -24.18 -7.29 1.67
C GLN A 121 -22.74 -7.50 1.22
N PRO A 122 -22.09 -8.64 1.56
CA PRO A 122 -20.78 -8.99 1.01
C PRO A 122 -20.84 -9.11 -0.52
N LEU A 123 -19.75 -8.78 -1.18
CA LEU A 123 -19.63 -8.87 -2.64
C LEU A 123 -19.27 -10.29 -3.10
N GLY A 124 -18.43 -10.98 -2.33
CA GLY A 124 -17.92 -12.30 -2.69
C GLY A 124 -16.45 -12.46 -2.40
N VAL A 125 -15.65 -12.77 -3.43
CA VAL A 125 -14.19 -12.88 -3.33
C VAL A 125 -13.55 -11.58 -3.76
N VAL A 126 -12.73 -10.99 -2.88
CA VAL A 126 -12.00 -9.75 -3.10
C VAL A 126 -10.53 -10.07 -3.39
N GLY A 127 -10.02 -9.60 -4.53
CA GLY A 127 -8.59 -9.61 -4.83
C GLY A 127 -7.92 -8.37 -4.24
N ILE A 128 -6.75 -8.54 -3.64
CA ILE A 128 -5.96 -7.44 -3.05
C ILE A 128 -4.53 -7.54 -3.58
N MET A 129 -4.08 -6.55 -4.34
CA MET A 129 -2.70 -6.44 -4.82
C MET A 129 -1.97 -5.35 -4.05
N SER A 130 -1.05 -5.74 -3.16
CA SER A 130 -0.31 -4.80 -2.31
C SER A 130 1.03 -4.41 -2.91
N PRO A 131 1.50 -3.16 -2.69
CA PRO A 131 2.79 -2.66 -3.12
C PRO A 131 3.89 -3.09 -2.12
N TRP A 132 5.11 -2.57 -2.37
CA TRP A 132 6.30 -2.87 -1.59
C TRP A 132 6.60 -1.84 -0.48
N ASN A 133 6.08 -0.62 -0.58
CA ASN A 133 6.53 0.49 0.27
C ASN A 133 5.98 0.47 1.70
N TYR A 134 4.77 0.01 1.90
CA TYR A 134 4.15 -0.32 3.19
C TYR A 134 3.45 -1.67 3.06
N PRO A 135 4.23 -2.76 2.95
CA PRO A 135 3.69 -4.04 2.52
C PRO A 135 2.69 -4.64 3.51
N LEU A 136 2.90 -4.45 4.82
CA LEU A 136 1.97 -4.93 5.85
C LEU A 136 0.68 -4.10 5.86
N LEU A 137 0.78 -2.77 5.98
CA LEU A 137 -0.38 -1.89 6.04
C LEU A 137 -1.26 -2.03 4.80
N LEU A 138 -0.65 -1.99 3.61
CA LEU A 138 -1.38 -1.97 2.35
C LEU A 138 -1.85 -3.37 1.88
N ALA A 139 -1.46 -4.44 2.57
CA ALA A 139 -2.07 -5.76 2.45
C ALA A 139 -3.19 -5.95 3.48
N ILE A 140 -2.94 -5.57 4.74
CA ILE A 140 -3.84 -5.87 5.85
C ILE A 140 -5.01 -4.90 5.94
N SER A 141 -4.84 -3.61 5.62
CA SER A 141 -5.95 -2.64 5.68
C SER A 141 -7.10 -3.00 4.72
N PRO A 142 -6.87 -3.33 3.44
CA PRO A 142 -7.93 -3.85 2.57
C PRO A 142 -8.48 -5.21 3.04
N LEU A 143 -7.65 -6.09 3.63
CA LEU A 143 -8.11 -7.35 4.21
C LEU A 143 -9.07 -7.12 5.39
N ILE A 144 -8.78 -6.15 6.27
CA ILE A 144 -9.68 -5.76 7.36
C ILE A 144 -11.05 -5.32 6.78
N CYS A 145 -11.05 -4.50 5.74
CA CYS A 145 -12.27 -4.06 5.07
C CYS A 145 -13.04 -5.25 4.46
N ALA A 146 -12.35 -6.17 3.78
CA ALA A 146 -12.95 -7.36 3.19
C ALA A 146 -13.60 -8.27 4.26
N LEU A 147 -12.87 -8.58 5.34
CA LEU A 147 -13.38 -9.42 6.43
C LEU A 147 -14.50 -8.75 7.22
N SER A 148 -14.42 -7.45 7.48
CA SER A 148 -15.46 -6.66 8.17
C SER A 148 -16.76 -6.64 7.39
N SER A 149 -16.70 -6.56 6.07
CA SER A 149 -17.86 -6.61 5.19
C SER A 149 -18.33 -8.03 4.88
N GLY A 150 -17.64 -9.07 5.38
CA GLY A 150 -18.05 -10.48 5.26
C GLY A 150 -17.57 -11.18 4.00
N ASN A 151 -16.63 -10.57 3.26
CA ASN A 151 -16.06 -11.15 2.05
C ASN A 151 -14.97 -12.19 2.36
N HIS A 152 -14.65 -12.99 1.34
CA HIS A 152 -13.43 -13.78 1.23
C HIS A 152 -12.35 -12.94 0.55
N ALA A 153 -11.07 -13.23 0.78
CA ALA A 153 -9.99 -12.42 0.23
C ALA A 153 -8.81 -13.26 -0.27
N MET A 154 -8.28 -12.87 -1.42
CA MET A 154 -7.01 -13.37 -1.94
C MET A 154 -6.04 -12.20 -2.07
N LEU A 155 -4.85 -12.34 -1.48
CA LEU A 155 -3.82 -11.30 -1.45
C LEU A 155 -2.69 -11.66 -2.39
N LYS A 156 -2.25 -10.71 -3.22
CA LYS A 156 -1.04 -10.82 -4.05
C LYS A 156 -0.01 -9.81 -3.55
N ILE A 157 1.06 -10.34 -2.95
CA ILE A 157 2.12 -9.50 -2.39
C ILE A 157 3.14 -9.13 -3.49
N SER A 158 3.70 -7.93 -3.41
CA SER A 158 4.75 -7.47 -4.31
C SER A 158 5.97 -8.39 -4.26
N SER A 159 6.55 -8.70 -5.43
CA SER A 159 7.80 -9.47 -5.49
C SER A 159 9.01 -8.73 -4.89
N ALA A 160 8.92 -7.42 -4.70
CA ALA A 160 9.94 -6.64 -3.99
C ALA A 160 9.83 -6.74 -2.45
N SER A 161 8.83 -7.47 -1.93
CA SER A 161 8.62 -7.74 -0.51
C SER A 161 8.50 -9.26 -0.29
N ALA A 162 9.50 -10.01 -0.77
CA ALA A 162 9.44 -11.47 -0.83
C ALA A 162 9.51 -12.14 0.55
N GLN A 163 10.38 -11.62 1.45
CA GLN A 163 10.50 -12.15 2.82
C GLN A 163 9.22 -11.88 3.61
N PHE A 164 8.69 -10.65 3.53
CA PHE A 164 7.40 -10.30 4.11
C PHE A 164 6.28 -11.17 3.53
N GLY A 165 6.22 -11.36 2.21
CA GLY A 165 5.18 -12.14 1.55
C GLY A 165 5.16 -13.61 2.00
N ALA A 166 6.32 -14.25 2.14
CA ALA A 166 6.44 -15.61 2.63
C ALA A 166 6.00 -15.73 4.10
N LEU A 167 6.40 -14.77 4.94
CA LEU A 167 5.97 -14.73 6.34
C LEU A 167 4.47 -14.50 6.47
N LEU A 168 3.89 -13.60 5.67
CA LEU A 168 2.46 -13.32 5.69
C LEU A 168 1.63 -14.55 5.27
N GLU A 169 2.05 -15.27 4.24
CA GLU A 169 1.41 -16.52 3.81
C GLU A 169 1.38 -17.53 4.96
N LYS A 170 2.52 -17.75 5.63
CA LYS A 170 2.61 -18.62 6.81
C LYS A 170 1.68 -18.18 7.93
N VAL A 171 1.75 -16.91 8.34
CA VAL A 171 1.02 -16.38 9.51
C VAL A 171 -0.48 -16.36 9.28
N LEU A 172 -0.95 -15.98 8.10
CA LEU A 172 -2.39 -16.02 7.79
C LEU A 172 -2.89 -17.45 7.65
N GLY A 173 -2.07 -18.38 7.16
CA GLY A 173 -2.39 -19.82 7.12
C GLY A 173 -2.55 -20.48 8.49
N GLU A 174 -1.95 -19.92 9.57
CA GLU A 174 -2.15 -20.41 10.95
C GLU A 174 -3.58 -20.13 11.46
N ILE A 175 -4.26 -19.12 10.93
CA ILE A 175 -5.52 -18.62 11.50
C ILE A 175 -6.71 -18.66 10.54
N PHE A 176 -6.47 -18.77 9.24
CA PHE A 176 -7.50 -18.83 8.21
C PHE A 176 -7.27 -20.00 7.26
N PRO A 177 -8.31 -20.73 6.88
CA PRO A 177 -8.23 -21.65 5.76
C PRO A 177 -8.12 -20.87 4.45
N GLU A 178 -7.42 -21.42 3.42
CA GLU A 178 -7.20 -20.74 2.14
C GLU A 178 -8.50 -20.40 1.40
N ASN A 179 -9.57 -21.14 1.65
CA ASN A 179 -10.89 -20.84 1.09
C ASN A 179 -11.59 -19.63 1.74
N LEU A 180 -10.98 -19.00 2.77
CA LEU A 180 -11.43 -17.73 3.35
C LEU A 180 -10.43 -16.60 3.08
N VAL A 181 -9.16 -16.81 3.43
CA VAL A 181 -8.07 -15.86 3.19
C VAL A 181 -6.87 -16.63 2.65
N ALA A 182 -6.37 -16.23 1.49
CA ALA A 182 -5.18 -16.82 0.90
C ALA A 182 -4.18 -15.75 0.48
N VAL A 183 -2.89 -16.09 0.61
CA VAL A 183 -1.78 -15.26 0.08
C VAL A 183 -1.18 -15.96 -1.13
N VAL A 184 -0.96 -15.20 -2.18
CA VAL A 184 -0.32 -15.65 -3.42
C VAL A 184 0.93 -14.81 -3.64
N ASN A 185 2.09 -15.46 -3.59
CA ASN A 185 3.38 -14.86 -3.88
C ASN A 185 3.79 -15.15 -5.33
N GLY A 186 4.75 -14.40 -5.85
CA GLY A 186 5.29 -14.60 -7.20
C GLY A 186 5.47 -13.32 -7.99
N GLY A 187 6.12 -13.45 -9.15
CA GLY A 187 6.50 -12.34 -10.03
C GLY A 187 5.41 -11.90 -11.00
N GLY A 188 5.83 -11.20 -12.07
CA GLY A 188 4.93 -10.56 -13.04
C GLY A 188 3.91 -11.48 -13.69
N VAL A 189 4.26 -12.75 -13.99
CA VAL A 189 3.30 -13.72 -14.57
C VAL A 189 2.14 -13.99 -13.63
N ILE A 190 2.43 -14.21 -12.32
CA ILE A 190 1.38 -14.42 -11.31
C ILE A 190 0.54 -13.16 -11.15
N SER A 191 1.16 -11.98 -11.15
CA SER A 191 0.43 -10.71 -11.06
C SER A 191 -0.52 -10.49 -12.23
N ASP A 192 -0.09 -10.80 -13.48
CA ASP A 192 -0.95 -10.70 -14.66
C ASP A 192 -2.14 -11.67 -14.57
N LYS A 193 -1.87 -12.94 -14.24
CA LYS A 193 -2.95 -13.94 -14.10
C LYS A 193 -3.88 -13.63 -12.95
N PHE A 194 -3.37 -13.07 -11.85
CA PHE A 194 -4.16 -12.68 -10.69
C PHE A 194 -5.19 -11.59 -11.05
N CYS A 195 -4.78 -10.52 -11.72
CA CYS A 195 -5.71 -9.44 -12.05
C CYS A 195 -6.74 -9.83 -13.13
N ARG A 196 -6.58 -10.96 -13.80
CA ARG A 196 -7.55 -11.56 -14.74
C ARG A 196 -8.50 -12.56 -14.10
N LEU A 197 -8.36 -12.87 -12.80
CA LEU A 197 -9.36 -13.67 -12.10
C LEU A 197 -10.68 -12.89 -12.00
N PRO A 198 -11.84 -13.53 -12.16
CA PRO A 198 -13.15 -12.87 -12.09
C PRO A 198 -13.55 -12.57 -10.65
N PHE A 199 -12.75 -11.75 -9.96
CA PHE A 199 -13.06 -11.27 -8.63
C PHE A 199 -14.37 -10.48 -8.59
N ASN A 200 -15.05 -10.48 -7.46
CA ASN A 200 -16.21 -9.61 -7.23
C ASN A 200 -15.80 -8.15 -6.97
N PHE A 201 -14.54 -7.94 -6.57
CA PHE A 201 -13.91 -6.63 -6.39
C PHE A 201 -12.39 -6.80 -6.38
N LEU A 202 -11.64 -5.86 -6.97
CA LEU A 202 -10.18 -5.89 -6.98
C LEU A 202 -9.63 -4.57 -6.44
N VAL A 203 -8.83 -4.66 -5.39
CA VAL A 203 -8.07 -3.54 -4.82
C VAL A 203 -6.62 -3.63 -5.32
N PHE A 204 -6.14 -2.56 -5.89
CA PHE A 204 -4.75 -2.44 -6.33
C PHE A 204 -4.13 -1.17 -5.74
N THR A 205 -2.99 -1.31 -5.08
CA THR A 205 -2.15 -0.19 -4.67
C THR A 205 -0.81 -0.28 -5.37
N GLY A 206 -0.40 0.80 -6.07
CA GLY A 206 0.86 0.81 -6.80
C GLY A 206 1.04 2.00 -7.74
N SER A 207 1.85 1.84 -8.79
CA SER A 207 2.07 2.91 -9.76
C SER A 207 0.92 3.06 -10.76
N SER A 208 0.67 4.29 -11.23
CA SER A 208 -0.36 4.59 -12.24
C SER A 208 -0.20 3.76 -13.52
N ALA A 209 1.05 3.51 -13.95
CA ALA A 209 1.31 2.70 -15.15
C ALA A 209 0.81 1.25 -14.97
N ILE A 210 1.08 0.63 -13.83
CA ILE A 210 0.59 -0.73 -13.52
C ILE A 210 -0.92 -0.71 -13.25
N GLY A 211 -1.44 0.31 -12.57
CA GLY A 211 -2.89 0.46 -12.33
C GLY A 211 -3.71 0.45 -13.61
N LYS A 212 -3.24 1.11 -14.68
CA LYS A 212 -3.86 1.05 -16.01
C LYS A 212 -3.92 -0.38 -16.56
N THR A 213 -2.84 -1.16 -16.41
CA THR A 213 -2.79 -2.56 -16.84
C THR A 213 -3.75 -3.43 -16.02
N VAL A 214 -3.78 -3.24 -14.70
CA VAL A 214 -4.71 -3.95 -13.80
C VAL A 214 -6.17 -3.65 -14.15
N MET A 215 -6.50 -2.39 -14.36
CA MET A 215 -7.86 -1.97 -14.75
C MET A 215 -8.28 -2.58 -16.09
N ALA A 216 -7.39 -2.59 -17.08
CA ALA A 216 -7.66 -3.20 -18.38
C ALA A 216 -7.89 -4.71 -18.28
N ALA A 217 -7.10 -5.42 -17.46
CA ALA A 217 -7.26 -6.85 -17.23
C ALA A 217 -8.56 -7.18 -16.47
N ALA A 218 -8.88 -6.41 -15.44
CA ALA A 218 -10.13 -6.57 -14.67
C ALA A 218 -11.39 -6.32 -15.51
N ALA A 219 -11.32 -5.41 -16.50
CA ALA A 219 -12.42 -5.09 -17.40
C ALA A 219 -12.87 -6.28 -18.26
N GLU A 220 -12.00 -7.26 -18.52
CA GLU A 220 -12.34 -8.49 -19.24
C GLU A 220 -13.46 -9.28 -18.53
N ASN A 221 -13.55 -9.16 -17.21
CA ASN A 221 -14.56 -9.82 -16.38
C ASN A 221 -15.60 -8.83 -15.78
N LEU A 222 -15.56 -7.57 -16.18
CA LEU A 222 -16.35 -6.49 -15.57
C LEU A 222 -16.13 -6.37 -14.05
N THR A 223 -14.95 -6.77 -13.57
CA THR A 223 -14.57 -6.68 -12.15
C THR A 223 -14.41 -5.21 -11.76
N PRO A 224 -15.18 -4.70 -10.77
CA PRO A 224 -14.95 -3.37 -10.22
C PRO A 224 -13.58 -3.26 -9.58
N VAL A 225 -12.89 -2.12 -9.77
CA VAL A 225 -11.55 -1.89 -9.24
C VAL A 225 -11.50 -0.66 -8.34
N LEU A 226 -10.74 -0.75 -7.25
CA LEU A 226 -10.25 0.38 -6.46
C LEU A 226 -8.75 0.52 -6.74
N LEU A 227 -8.35 1.68 -7.28
CA LEU A 227 -6.96 1.96 -7.63
C LEU A 227 -6.40 3.03 -6.68
N GLU A 228 -5.53 2.62 -5.76
CA GLU A 228 -4.74 3.50 -4.91
C GLU A 228 -3.37 3.70 -5.57
N LEU A 229 -3.11 4.92 -6.05
CA LEU A 229 -1.97 5.20 -6.92
C LEU A 229 -0.98 6.14 -6.25
N GLY A 230 0.18 6.33 -6.89
CA GLY A 230 1.18 7.28 -6.43
C GLY A 230 0.70 8.72 -6.54
N GLY A 231 1.32 9.59 -5.77
CA GLY A 231 1.04 11.03 -5.75
C GLY A 231 2.30 11.85 -5.92
N LYS A 232 2.09 13.13 -6.25
CA LYS A 232 3.06 14.23 -6.25
C LYS A 232 2.51 15.29 -5.29
N SER A 233 2.51 14.97 -3.99
CA SER A 233 1.80 15.72 -2.96
C SER A 233 2.46 17.10 -2.74
N PRO A 234 1.76 18.23 -3.03
CA PRO A 234 2.25 19.56 -2.75
C PRO A 234 2.18 19.89 -1.26
N ALA A 235 3.16 20.65 -0.77
CA ALA A 235 3.07 21.36 0.48
C ALA A 235 3.00 22.86 0.20
N LEU A 236 1.90 23.51 0.62
CA LEU A 236 1.68 24.93 0.45
C LEU A 236 1.91 25.66 1.78
N ILE A 237 2.91 26.52 1.84
CA ILE A 237 3.21 27.32 3.02
C ILE A 237 2.56 28.69 2.87
N HIS A 238 1.59 29.00 3.73
CA HIS A 238 0.97 30.32 3.76
C HIS A 238 1.96 31.38 4.28
N PRO A 239 1.96 32.63 3.75
CA PRO A 239 2.91 33.66 4.17
C PRO A 239 2.92 33.98 5.67
N SER A 240 1.81 33.77 6.38
CA SER A 240 1.72 33.97 7.85
C SER A 240 2.20 32.78 8.67
N PHE A 241 2.51 31.61 8.05
CA PHE A 241 2.96 30.45 8.80
C PHE A 241 4.49 30.50 8.99
N PRO A 242 5.00 30.19 10.20
CA PRO A 242 6.44 30.22 10.47
C PRO A 242 7.22 29.24 9.59
N ILE A 243 8.18 29.75 8.82
CA ILE A 243 8.98 28.93 7.88
C ILE A 243 9.74 27.82 8.61
N ALA A 244 10.30 28.10 9.78
CA ALA A 244 11.02 27.13 10.59
C ALA A 244 10.13 25.93 10.98
N GLU A 245 8.92 26.20 11.47
CA GLU A 245 7.96 25.14 11.86
C GLU A 245 7.47 24.34 10.63
N ALA A 246 7.24 25.00 9.50
CA ALA A 246 6.89 24.34 8.26
C ALA A 246 8.02 23.37 7.81
N ALA A 247 9.27 23.82 7.88
CA ALA A 247 10.43 23.02 7.51
C ALA A 247 10.62 21.81 8.44
N GLU A 248 10.41 21.98 9.76
CA GLU A 248 10.48 20.89 10.73
C GLU A 248 9.47 19.79 10.43
N ARG A 249 8.21 20.13 10.26
CA ARG A 249 7.13 19.19 9.93
C ARG A 249 7.35 18.49 8.59
N LEU A 250 7.82 19.24 7.58
CA LEU A 250 8.09 18.70 6.26
C LEU A 250 9.33 17.81 6.24
N ALA A 251 10.38 18.12 7.01
CA ALA A 251 11.55 17.27 7.16
C ALA A 251 11.15 15.90 7.72
N PHE A 252 10.37 15.85 8.79
CA PHE A 252 9.84 14.59 9.34
C PHE A 252 9.01 13.81 8.32
N GLY A 253 7.98 14.45 7.72
CA GLY A 253 7.08 13.80 6.78
C GLY A 253 7.78 13.32 5.49
N LYS A 254 8.87 14.00 5.07
CA LYS A 254 9.64 13.60 3.89
C LYS A 254 10.62 12.48 4.19
N LEU A 255 11.21 12.45 5.38
CA LEU A 255 12.23 11.45 5.72
C LEU A 255 11.66 10.11 6.16
N TRP A 256 10.39 10.07 6.57
CA TRP A 256 9.70 8.83 6.89
C TRP A 256 9.75 7.86 5.71
N ASN A 257 10.24 6.64 5.93
CA ASN A 257 10.49 5.63 4.89
C ASN A 257 11.36 6.17 3.72
N ALA A 258 12.27 7.11 4.01
CA ALA A 258 13.07 7.84 3.00
C ALA A 258 12.22 8.46 1.88
N GLY A 259 10.99 8.90 2.19
CA GLY A 259 10.06 9.49 1.22
C GLY A 259 9.40 8.50 0.26
N GLN A 260 9.55 7.20 0.46
CA GLN A 260 8.95 6.15 -0.38
C GLN A 260 7.48 5.93 -0.02
N THR A 261 6.70 7.00 0.00
CA THR A 261 5.31 7.07 0.47
C THR A 261 4.46 7.82 -0.56
N CYS A 262 3.28 7.29 -0.86
CA CYS A 262 2.37 7.90 -1.85
C CYS A 262 1.92 9.32 -1.47
N VAL A 263 1.86 9.64 -0.17
CA VAL A 263 1.47 10.93 0.40
C VAL A 263 2.65 11.75 0.94
N ALA A 264 3.91 11.33 0.71
CA ALA A 264 5.08 12.10 1.14
C ALA A 264 5.08 13.48 0.47
N PRO A 265 5.45 14.55 1.18
CA PRO A 265 5.66 15.85 0.56
C PRO A 265 6.66 15.74 -0.59
N ASP A 266 6.26 16.13 -1.81
CA ASP A 266 7.10 15.98 -2.99
C ASP A 266 7.71 17.32 -3.41
N TYR A 267 6.88 18.34 -3.56
CA TYR A 267 7.33 19.70 -3.81
C TYR A 267 6.68 20.68 -2.83
N VAL A 268 7.37 21.81 -2.62
CA VAL A 268 6.94 22.81 -1.64
C VAL A 268 6.78 24.17 -2.34
N LEU A 269 5.61 24.77 -2.19
CA LEU A 269 5.35 26.15 -2.60
C LEU A 269 5.66 27.06 -1.41
N VAL A 270 6.77 27.75 -1.51
CA VAL A 270 7.31 28.64 -0.46
C VAL A 270 6.97 30.10 -0.81
N PRO A 271 6.60 30.96 0.16
CA PRO A 271 6.40 32.39 -0.09
C PRO A 271 7.60 33.03 -0.77
N ARG A 272 7.33 34.00 -1.67
CA ARG A 272 8.37 34.67 -2.43
C ARG A 272 9.46 35.23 -1.51
N GLY A 273 10.73 34.99 -1.88
CA GLY A 273 11.90 35.45 -1.13
C GLY A 273 12.26 34.56 0.10
N LYS A 274 11.47 33.54 0.44
CA LYS A 274 11.70 32.68 1.62
C LYS A 274 12.38 31.34 1.31
N THR A 275 12.71 31.06 0.05
CA THR A 275 13.31 29.76 -0.36
C THR A 275 14.62 29.47 0.35
N ALA A 276 15.55 30.45 0.45
CA ALA A 276 16.84 30.25 1.10
C ALA A 276 16.68 29.97 2.60
N GLU A 277 15.78 30.69 3.28
CA GLU A 277 15.43 30.49 4.69
C GLU A 277 14.86 29.08 4.91
N PHE A 278 13.89 28.68 4.06
CA PHE A 278 13.30 27.34 4.11
C PHE A 278 14.33 26.23 3.92
N VAL A 279 15.19 26.32 2.91
CA VAL A 279 16.26 25.36 2.66
C VAL A 279 17.23 25.27 3.84
N GLY A 280 17.59 26.41 4.45
CA GLY A 280 18.41 26.45 5.67
C GLY A 280 17.80 25.67 6.84
N HIS A 281 16.51 25.88 7.10
CA HIS A 281 15.79 25.15 8.14
C HIS A 281 15.63 23.67 7.81
N MET A 282 15.30 23.31 6.57
CA MET A 282 15.21 21.91 6.14
C MET A 282 16.53 21.16 6.38
N ARG A 283 17.67 21.75 5.96
CA ARG A 283 18.99 21.15 6.20
C ARG A 283 19.25 20.95 7.68
N LYS A 284 18.96 21.96 8.51
CA LYS A 284 19.12 21.87 9.96
C LYS A 284 18.32 20.72 10.56
N TYR A 285 17.03 20.65 10.28
CA TYR A 285 16.16 19.64 10.86
C TYR A 285 16.46 18.23 10.33
N MET A 286 16.75 18.08 9.04
CA MET A 286 17.18 16.79 8.47
C MET A 286 18.48 16.28 9.12
N SER A 287 19.46 17.17 9.35
CA SER A 287 20.71 16.83 10.04
C SER A 287 20.53 16.51 11.52
N GLN A 288 19.53 17.11 12.17
CA GLN A 288 19.17 16.80 13.57
C GLN A 288 18.50 15.44 13.69
N LEU A 289 17.59 15.11 12.76
CA LEU A 289 16.90 13.82 12.74
C LEU A 289 17.86 12.66 12.44
N TYR A 290 18.79 12.88 11.49
CA TYR A 290 19.75 11.87 11.06
C TYR A 290 21.17 12.49 10.99
N PRO A 291 21.91 12.52 12.11
CA PRO A 291 23.30 13.02 12.14
C PRO A 291 24.26 12.17 11.29
N SER A 292 23.95 10.90 11.10
CA SER A 292 24.59 9.99 10.14
C SER A 292 23.53 9.24 9.37
N LEU A 293 23.83 8.76 8.17
CA LEU A 293 22.87 8.14 7.26
C LEU A 293 23.25 6.70 6.91
N LEU A 294 24.52 6.48 6.52
CA LEU A 294 24.97 5.24 5.89
C LEU A 294 24.79 4.03 6.81
N ASN A 295 25.30 4.10 8.02
CA ASN A 295 25.21 3.04 9.01
C ASN A 295 24.07 3.23 10.02
N ASN A 296 23.19 4.20 9.79
CA ASN A 296 22.06 4.47 10.65
C ASN A 296 20.92 3.46 10.38
N PRO A 297 20.53 2.64 11.38
CA PRO A 297 19.47 1.64 11.21
C PRO A 297 18.09 2.28 10.98
N ASP A 298 17.90 3.53 11.43
CA ASP A 298 16.63 4.24 11.30
C ASP A 298 16.48 5.00 9.97
N PHE A 299 17.58 5.19 9.21
CA PHE A 299 17.49 5.81 7.90
C PHE A 299 17.31 4.75 6.81
N THR A 300 16.10 4.68 6.26
CA THR A 300 15.65 3.64 5.34
C THR A 300 16.37 3.69 3.98
N SER A 301 16.76 2.52 3.46
CA SER A 301 17.32 2.35 2.10
C SER A 301 16.25 2.48 1.03
N ILE A 302 16.66 2.80 -0.20
CA ILE A 302 15.81 2.64 -1.38
C ILE A 302 15.64 1.15 -1.67
N VAL A 303 14.42 0.72 -1.86
CA VAL A 303 14.02 -0.70 -1.81
C VAL A 303 14.78 -1.63 -2.77
N ASN A 304 15.19 -1.14 -3.95
CA ASN A 304 15.93 -1.93 -4.93
C ASN A 304 16.63 -1.07 -6.00
N ASP A 305 17.48 -1.70 -6.81
CA ASP A 305 18.25 -1.05 -7.90
C ASP A 305 17.38 -0.29 -8.90
N LYS A 306 16.22 -0.83 -9.25
CA LYS A 306 15.31 -0.20 -10.20
C LYS A 306 14.83 1.17 -9.69
N GLN A 307 14.46 1.26 -8.41
CA GLN A 307 14.01 2.50 -7.80
C GLN A 307 15.18 3.45 -7.55
N TYR A 308 16.32 2.92 -7.09
CA TYR A 308 17.55 3.67 -6.92
C TYR A 308 17.99 4.34 -8.23
N SER A 309 18.14 3.57 -9.30
CA SER A 309 18.53 4.09 -10.62
C SER A 309 17.52 5.11 -11.17
N ARG A 310 16.23 4.94 -10.88
CA ARG A 310 15.21 5.93 -11.27
C ARG A 310 15.43 7.27 -10.56
N LEU A 311 15.72 7.27 -9.27
CA LEU A 311 15.96 8.49 -8.49
C LEU A 311 17.26 9.17 -8.92
N GLN A 312 18.32 8.41 -9.20
CA GLN A 312 19.57 8.95 -9.73
C GLN A 312 19.35 9.65 -11.08
N ARG A 313 18.55 9.06 -11.98
CA ARG A 313 18.19 9.72 -13.25
C ARG A 313 17.47 11.04 -13.05
N TYR A 314 16.57 11.14 -12.06
CA TYR A 314 15.88 12.39 -11.75
C TYR A 314 16.82 13.47 -11.21
N LEU A 315 17.79 13.09 -10.36
CA LEU A 315 18.81 14.01 -9.86
C LEU A 315 19.74 14.51 -10.99
N ASN A 316 20.11 13.63 -11.90
CA ASN A 316 20.94 14.00 -13.05
C ASN A 316 20.19 14.90 -14.03
N ASP A 317 18.95 14.58 -14.36
CA ASP A 317 18.07 15.42 -15.19
C ASP A 317 17.91 16.83 -14.59
N ALA A 318 17.73 16.92 -13.27
CA ALA A 318 17.65 18.20 -12.58
C ALA A 318 18.95 19.03 -12.71
N ARG A 319 20.12 18.37 -12.55
CA ARG A 319 21.44 19.02 -12.71
C ARG A 319 21.65 19.50 -14.15
N GLU A 320 21.34 18.66 -15.13
CA GLU A 320 21.45 18.97 -16.56
C GLU A 320 20.56 20.16 -16.96
N LYS A 321 19.40 20.31 -16.34
CA LYS A 321 18.48 21.43 -16.52
C LYS A 321 18.86 22.70 -15.74
N GLY A 322 19.98 22.69 -15.03
CA GLY A 322 20.50 23.84 -14.30
C GLY A 322 19.84 24.09 -12.94
N ALA A 323 19.09 23.13 -12.42
CA ALA A 323 18.56 23.22 -11.05
C ALA A 323 19.68 23.16 -10.01
N LYS A 324 19.49 23.87 -8.90
CA LYS A 324 20.39 23.78 -7.76
C LYS A 324 20.02 22.57 -6.91
N VAL A 325 20.91 21.59 -6.86
CA VAL A 325 20.76 20.36 -6.06
C VAL A 325 21.55 20.52 -4.75
N VAL A 326 20.87 20.39 -3.61
CA VAL A 326 21.44 20.56 -2.26
C VAL A 326 21.25 19.24 -1.52
N GLU A 327 22.31 18.47 -1.39
CA GLU A 327 22.35 17.23 -0.61
C GLU A 327 22.55 17.53 0.88
N VAL A 328 21.87 16.77 1.73
CA VAL A 328 22.01 16.85 3.20
C VAL A 328 22.71 15.59 3.66
N ASN A 329 24.04 15.69 3.78
CA ASN A 329 24.93 14.63 4.23
C ASN A 329 25.80 15.15 5.40
N PRO A 330 25.27 15.09 6.65
CA PRO A 330 25.90 15.76 7.78
C PRO A 330 27.29 15.21 8.15
N ALA A 331 27.50 13.91 7.95
CA ALA A 331 28.75 13.23 8.30
C ALA A 331 29.70 13.04 7.11
N ASP A 332 29.42 13.67 5.95
CA ASP A 332 30.22 13.58 4.71
C ASP A 332 30.50 12.12 4.29
N GLU A 333 29.47 11.27 4.37
CA GLU A 333 29.55 9.83 4.12
C GLU A 333 29.57 9.51 2.60
N ASN A 334 30.22 8.41 2.23
CA ASN A 334 30.29 7.95 0.85
C ASN A 334 29.23 6.86 0.55
N PHE A 335 28.31 7.14 -0.33
CA PHE A 335 27.16 6.27 -0.69
C PHE A 335 27.40 5.39 -1.92
N SER A 336 28.60 5.32 -2.50
CA SER A 336 28.89 4.62 -3.77
C SER A 336 28.52 3.14 -3.77
N ASN A 337 28.49 2.49 -2.61
CA ASN A 337 28.16 1.07 -2.44
C ASN A 337 26.90 0.87 -1.57
N SER A 338 25.96 1.80 -1.62
CA SER A 338 24.75 1.75 -0.80
C SER A 338 23.51 2.05 -1.60
N HIS A 339 22.39 1.46 -1.21
CA HIS A 339 21.05 1.86 -1.70
C HIS A 339 20.45 3.06 -0.93
N LYS A 340 21.19 3.65 0.01
CA LYS A 340 20.76 4.89 0.65
C LYS A 340 21.10 6.10 -0.24
N ILE A 341 20.19 7.06 -0.26
CA ILE A 341 20.37 8.34 -0.95
C ILE A 341 20.24 9.44 0.09
N PRO A 342 21.22 10.35 0.20
CA PRO A 342 21.10 11.50 1.09
C PRO A 342 19.84 12.31 0.80
N PRO A 343 19.13 12.82 1.82
CA PRO A 343 18.03 13.74 1.60
C PRO A 343 18.47 14.91 0.70
N THR A 344 17.68 15.19 -0.33
CA THR A 344 18.09 16.13 -1.36
C THR A 344 17.00 17.15 -1.63
N LEU A 345 17.38 18.44 -1.60
CA LEU A 345 16.53 19.57 -1.96
C LEU A 345 16.92 20.07 -3.35
N ILE A 346 15.94 20.27 -4.20
CA ILE A 346 16.13 20.79 -5.57
C ILE A 346 15.42 22.13 -5.64
N THR A 347 16.16 23.17 -6.03
CA THR A 347 15.65 24.54 -6.18
C THR A 347 16.01 25.11 -7.55
N ASN A 348 15.50 26.29 -7.90
CA ASN A 348 15.66 26.91 -9.22
C ASN A 348 15.17 26.00 -10.34
N ILE A 349 14.05 25.33 -10.11
CA ILE A 349 13.35 24.55 -11.12
C ILE A 349 12.53 25.49 -12.03
N THR A 350 12.52 25.21 -13.33
CA THR A 350 11.74 25.92 -14.35
C THR A 350 10.54 25.11 -14.81
#